data_e7b6e09e2f00e6a54d42ed55734dff7d
#
_entry.id   e7b6e09e2f00e6a54d42ed55734dff7d
#
_cell.length_a   1.000
_cell.length_b   1.000
_cell.length_c   1.000
_cell.angle_alpha   90.00
_cell.angle_beta   90.00
_cell.angle_gamma   90.00
#
_symmetry.space_group_name_H-M   'P 1'
#
loop_
_entity.id
_entity.type
_entity.pdbx_description
1 polymer ?
#
loop_
_entity_poly.entity_id
_entity_poly.type
_entity_poly.pdbx_seq_one_letter_code
_entity_poly.pdbx_strand_id
1 'polypeptide(L)'
;MGNCCARSSLIQDANTQFVFQGNMTETSDGKGSKLYSTPPGKISNTIYTNFIRIIKEQAEIISETDFLNIISSEFPNLNRIPYPEQHIPTPIKNIFEAPPIKFSSGEIYKGQWNATNNKRNGFGISISADHNTLFKGEWNSDKIGDFGLFLEKNGNYYLGEFKEGKFEGKGELEIVGISRYKGEFKNDLPDGKGNIEDFENEYEFKGDWEAGKKNGRGILEFSDKTRYEGEFKNDLYDGIGIIKFKNGDKYEGEFVGGNIKGKGKFIWNDGKRYDGDYEDFMKNGFGKFYWNDNKYYEGQWLNNKQHGKGIIHYNEEEKNGTFRFGKIIKGN
;
A
#
# COMPACT_ATOMS: atom_id res chain seq x y z
N MET A 1 9.86 25.35 -29.19
CA MET A 1 10.87 24.85 -28.27
C MET A 1 10.18 24.77 -26.91
N GLY A 2 9.39 23.69 -26.71
CA GLY A 2 8.55 23.50 -25.54
C GLY A 2 9.32 22.86 -24.40
N ASN A 3 9.09 23.35 -23.23
CA ASN A 3 9.68 23.02 -21.94
C ASN A 3 9.66 21.52 -21.63
N CYS A 4 10.79 20.83 -21.77
CA CYS A 4 11.03 19.54 -21.13
C CYS A 4 11.33 19.70 -19.60
N CYS A 5 11.57 20.92 -19.13
CA CYS A 5 12.06 21.18 -17.76
C CYS A 5 10.98 21.47 -16.71
N ALA A 6 9.69 21.52 -17.09
CA ALA A 6 8.62 21.96 -16.16
C ALA A 6 7.93 20.80 -15.38
N ARG A 7 8.49 19.59 -15.35
CA ARG A 7 7.82 18.45 -14.72
C ARG A 7 8.66 17.62 -13.75
N SER A 8 9.68 18.22 -13.13
CA SER A 8 10.38 17.59 -12.01
C SER A 8 9.48 17.41 -10.76
N SER A 9 8.40 18.19 -10.62
CA SER A 9 7.48 18.09 -9.49
C SER A 9 6.62 16.82 -9.50
N LEU A 10 6.22 16.31 -10.67
CA LEU A 10 5.39 15.10 -10.76
C LEU A 10 6.12 13.79 -10.41
N ILE A 11 7.44 13.81 -10.38
CA ILE A 11 8.26 12.63 -10.05
C ILE A 11 8.63 12.62 -8.56
N GLN A 12 8.56 13.75 -7.86
CA GLN A 12 8.93 13.87 -6.44
C GLN A 12 7.77 13.64 -5.46
N ASP A 13 6.51 13.75 -5.89
CA ASP A 13 5.34 13.73 -4.99
C ASP A 13 4.82 12.32 -4.65
N ALA A 14 5.47 11.25 -5.11
CA ALA A 14 5.06 9.88 -4.82
C ALA A 14 5.56 9.35 -3.45
N ASN A 15 5.92 10.24 -2.51
CA ASN A 15 6.43 9.87 -1.18
C ASN A 15 5.31 9.85 -0.13
N THR A 16 4.30 9.01 -0.28
CA THR A 16 3.36 8.75 0.81
C THR A 16 4.00 7.77 1.79
N GLN A 17 4.44 8.25 2.94
CA GLN A 17 4.87 7.37 4.04
C GLN A 17 3.63 6.77 4.69
N PHE A 18 3.57 5.44 4.73
CA PHE A 18 2.62 4.73 5.58
C PHE A 18 2.99 4.99 7.05
N VAL A 19 2.27 5.90 7.68
CA VAL A 19 2.34 6.10 9.14
C VAL A 19 1.09 5.50 9.75
N PHE A 20 1.17 4.24 10.13
CA PHE A 20 0.15 3.62 10.97
C PHE A 20 0.46 3.96 12.44
N GLN A 21 -0.33 4.83 13.04
CA GLN A 21 -0.27 5.13 14.49
C GLN A 21 -1.31 4.29 15.24
N GLY A 22 -1.23 2.98 15.11
CA GLY A 22 -2.01 2.06 15.92
C GLY A 22 -1.07 1.24 16.78
N ASN A 23 -0.74 1.70 17.97
CA ASN A 23 -0.10 0.85 18.96
C ASN A 23 -1.13 -0.16 19.47
N MET A 24 -1.17 -1.35 18.85
CA MET A 24 -1.76 -2.50 19.54
C MET A 24 -0.84 -2.88 20.69
N THR A 25 -1.00 -2.17 21.81
CA THR A 25 -0.33 -2.57 23.04
C THR A 25 -0.91 -3.90 23.48
N GLU A 26 -0.06 -4.92 23.56
CA GLU A 26 -0.37 -6.12 24.32
C GLU A 26 -0.62 -5.72 25.76
N THR A 27 -1.86 -5.48 26.14
CA THR A 27 -2.22 -5.46 27.56
C THR A 27 -2.26 -6.89 28.02
N SER A 28 -1.37 -7.26 28.93
CA SER A 28 -1.15 -8.59 29.47
C SER A 28 -2.32 -9.17 30.27
N ASP A 29 -3.48 -8.51 30.35
CA ASP A 29 -4.63 -8.92 31.15
C ASP A 29 -5.88 -9.08 30.29
N GLY A 30 -5.75 -9.96 29.30
CA GLY A 30 -6.75 -10.16 28.29
C GLY A 30 -7.95 -10.99 28.66
N LYS A 31 -9.09 -10.62 28.13
CA LYS A 31 -10.29 -11.48 27.93
C LYS A 31 -11.26 -10.80 26.97
N GLY A 32 -11.77 -11.45 25.98
CA GLY A 32 -12.63 -10.93 25.02
C GLY A 32 -13.56 -11.73 24.14
N SER A 33 -14.59 -11.48 23.37
CA SER A 33 -15.44 -12.34 22.56
C SER A 33 -16.31 -11.89 21.39
N LYS A 34 -17.22 -12.60 20.79
CA LYS A 34 -17.74 -12.82 19.43
C LYS A 34 -19.19 -12.50 19.06
N LEU A 35 -19.51 -12.34 17.73
CA LEU A 35 -20.85 -12.39 17.11
C LEU A 35 -20.87 -13.18 15.79
N TYR A 36 -21.22 -14.45 15.84
CA TYR A 36 -21.93 -15.23 14.81
C TYR A 36 -22.66 -16.40 15.48
N SER A 37 -23.89 -16.69 15.05
CA SER A 37 -24.69 -17.82 15.52
C SER A 37 -24.31 -19.10 14.77
N THR A 38 -23.28 -19.80 15.23
CA THR A 38 -23.28 -21.26 15.14
C THR A 38 -23.90 -21.78 16.44
N PRO A 39 -24.75 -22.83 16.42
CA PRO A 39 -25.30 -23.34 17.67
C PRO A 39 -24.16 -23.69 18.61
N PRO A 40 -24.16 -23.19 19.85
CA PRO A 40 -23.10 -23.47 20.80
C PRO A 40 -23.01 -24.98 21.01
N GLY A 41 -21.81 -25.53 20.95
CA GLY A 41 -21.60 -26.92 21.41
C GLY A 41 -22.17 -27.01 22.81
N LYS A 42 -23.05 -28.03 23.06
CA LYS A 42 -23.68 -28.22 24.38
C LYS A 42 -22.57 -28.47 25.40
N ILE A 43 -22.17 -27.45 26.15
CA ILE A 43 -21.38 -27.63 27.36
C ILE A 43 -22.32 -27.96 28.52
N SER A 44 -21.81 -28.67 29.52
CA SER A 44 -22.63 -28.98 30.70
C SER A 44 -23.00 -27.68 31.42
N ASN A 45 -24.21 -27.64 31.97
CA ASN A 45 -24.67 -26.49 32.78
C ASN A 45 -23.68 -26.11 33.90
N THR A 46 -22.98 -27.12 34.46
CA THR A 46 -21.97 -26.94 35.50
C THR A 46 -20.79 -26.11 35.02
N ILE A 47 -20.26 -26.37 33.81
CA ILE A 47 -19.14 -25.64 33.24
C ILE A 47 -19.56 -24.19 32.97
N TYR A 48 -20.73 -23.99 32.35
CA TYR A 48 -21.25 -22.65 32.06
C TYR A 48 -21.50 -21.83 33.36
N THR A 49 -22.13 -22.46 34.37
CA THR A 49 -22.37 -21.77 35.67
C THR A 49 -21.08 -21.38 36.37
N ASN A 50 -20.06 -22.26 36.36
CA ASN A 50 -18.76 -21.96 36.94
C ASN A 50 -18.04 -20.83 36.18
N PHE A 51 -18.10 -20.82 34.86
CA PHE A 51 -17.56 -19.75 34.05
C PHE A 51 -18.22 -18.39 34.39
N ILE A 52 -19.55 -18.34 34.40
CA ILE A 52 -20.29 -17.10 34.73
C ILE A 52 -19.96 -16.61 36.15
N ARG A 53 -19.77 -17.52 37.13
CA ARG A 53 -19.34 -17.13 38.47
C ARG A 53 -17.95 -16.50 38.49
N ILE A 54 -16.98 -17.11 37.82
CA ILE A 54 -15.61 -16.60 37.70
C ILE A 54 -15.60 -15.22 37.02
N ILE A 55 -16.34 -15.08 35.93
CA ILE A 55 -16.40 -13.81 35.18
C ILE A 55 -17.04 -12.70 36.05
N LYS A 56 -18.14 -12.96 36.78
CA LYS A 56 -18.79 -11.96 37.65
C LYS A 56 -17.89 -11.43 38.76
N GLU A 57 -16.86 -12.14 39.14
CA GLU A 57 -15.87 -11.69 40.11
C GLU A 57 -14.87 -10.66 39.50
N GLN A 58 -14.75 -10.62 38.16
CA GLN A 58 -13.72 -9.85 37.45
C GLN A 58 -14.27 -8.89 36.37
N ALA A 59 -15.55 -9.03 36.01
CA ALA A 59 -16.13 -8.32 34.90
C ALA A 59 -17.64 -8.18 35.03
N GLU A 60 -18.23 -7.24 34.28
CA GLU A 60 -19.67 -7.01 34.17
C GLU A 60 -20.25 -7.72 32.94
N ILE A 61 -21.40 -8.37 33.08
CA ILE A 61 -22.16 -8.88 31.93
C ILE A 61 -23.10 -7.78 31.49
N ILE A 62 -22.92 -7.27 30.25
CA ILE A 62 -23.80 -6.29 29.65
C ILE A 62 -24.85 -6.95 28.77
N SER A 63 -25.96 -6.28 28.51
CA SER A 63 -27.00 -6.81 27.63
C SER A 63 -26.54 -6.84 26.16
N GLU A 64 -27.14 -7.77 25.39
CA GLU A 64 -26.97 -7.80 23.91
C GLU A 64 -27.34 -6.46 23.26
N THR A 65 -28.43 -5.84 23.77
CA THR A 65 -28.90 -4.56 23.24
C THR A 65 -27.87 -3.45 23.48
N ASP A 66 -27.28 -3.37 24.66
CA ASP A 66 -26.26 -2.37 24.97
C ASP A 66 -25.00 -2.60 24.11
N PHE A 67 -24.58 -3.85 23.94
CA PHE A 67 -23.46 -4.18 23.08
C PHE A 67 -23.70 -3.76 21.61
N LEU A 68 -24.90 -4.05 21.07
CA LEU A 68 -25.28 -3.65 19.71
C LEU A 68 -25.39 -2.14 19.55
N ASN A 69 -25.88 -1.45 20.58
CA ASN A 69 -25.93 0.02 20.61
C ASN A 69 -24.52 0.62 20.54
N ILE A 70 -23.56 0.09 21.30
CA ILE A 70 -22.16 0.53 21.23
C ILE A 70 -21.59 0.32 19.83
N ILE A 71 -21.79 -0.85 19.23
CA ILE A 71 -21.30 -1.12 17.86
C ILE A 71 -21.92 -0.14 16.86
N SER A 72 -23.22 0.06 16.90
CA SER A 72 -23.91 0.91 15.91
C SER A 72 -23.57 2.40 16.07
N SER A 73 -23.31 2.87 17.29
CA SER A 73 -22.93 4.27 17.55
C SER A 73 -21.45 4.55 17.28
N GLU A 74 -20.55 3.65 17.70
CA GLU A 74 -19.10 3.89 17.67
C GLU A 74 -18.46 3.37 16.36
N PHE A 75 -19.03 2.31 15.76
CA PHE A 75 -18.49 1.68 14.55
C PHE A 75 -19.53 1.50 13.43
N PRO A 76 -20.15 2.59 12.93
CA PRO A 76 -21.24 2.52 11.94
C PRO A 76 -20.80 1.88 10.61
N ASN A 77 -19.51 1.87 10.32
CA ASN A 77 -18.95 1.30 9.11
C ASN A 77 -18.73 -0.23 9.17
N LEU A 78 -18.87 -0.86 10.32
CA LEU A 78 -18.58 -2.29 10.50
C LEU A 78 -19.35 -3.17 9.49
N ASN A 79 -20.62 -2.84 9.22
CA ASN A 79 -21.48 -3.61 8.32
C ASN A 79 -21.16 -3.38 6.83
N ARG A 80 -20.35 -2.38 6.49
CA ARG A 80 -19.94 -2.08 5.11
C ARG A 80 -18.70 -2.87 4.68
N ILE A 81 -17.95 -3.43 5.64
CA ILE A 81 -16.73 -4.19 5.39
C ILE A 81 -17.11 -5.67 5.33
N PRO A 82 -17.05 -6.31 4.13
CA PRO A 82 -17.41 -7.71 3.98
C PRO A 82 -16.37 -8.61 4.67
N TYR A 83 -16.78 -9.30 5.73
CA TYR A 83 -15.95 -10.32 6.37
C TYR A 83 -16.11 -11.65 5.62
N PRO A 84 -15.02 -12.27 5.13
CA PRO A 84 -15.11 -13.49 4.32
C PRO A 84 -15.61 -14.69 5.14
N GLU A 85 -16.69 -15.35 4.70
CA GLU A 85 -17.30 -16.49 5.40
C GLU A 85 -16.34 -17.69 5.58
N GLN A 86 -15.41 -17.87 4.64
CA GLN A 86 -14.41 -18.95 4.70
C GLN A 86 -13.43 -18.86 5.87
N HIS A 87 -13.33 -17.69 6.50
CA HIS A 87 -12.51 -17.47 7.69
C HIS A 87 -13.31 -17.54 9.00
N ILE A 88 -14.56 -18.02 8.95
CA ILE A 88 -15.27 -18.39 10.17
C ILE A 88 -14.72 -19.75 10.63
N PRO A 89 -14.09 -19.85 11.81
CA PRO A 89 -13.47 -21.08 12.26
C PRO A 89 -14.48 -22.24 12.31
N THR A 90 -14.03 -23.42 11.90
CA THR A 90 -14.80 -24.66 12.14
C THR A 90 -15.00 -24.88 13.64
N PRO A 91 -16.11 -25.50 14.06
CA PRO A 91 -16.37 -25.73 15.48
C PRO A 91 -15.22 -26.48 16.16
N ILE A 92 -14.59 -25.85 17.13
CA ILE A 92 -13.52 -26.43 17.94
C ILE A 92 -14.17 -27.15 19.14
N LYS A 93 -13.63 -28.31 19.56
CA LYS A 93 -14.14 -28.99 20.75
C LYS A 93 -13.99 -28.13 22.01
N ASN A 94 -14.96 -28.22 22.92
CA ASN A 94 -14.99 -27.50 24.19
C ASN A 94 -15.07 -25.96 24.05
N ILE A 95 -15.65 -25.48 22.98
CA ILE A 95 -15.91 -24.04 22.78
C ILE A 95 -17.39 -23.75 23.06
N PHE A 96 -17.67 -22.65 23.73
CA PHE A 96 -19.02 -22.15 23.96
C PHE A 96 -19.08 -20.63 23.77
N GLU A 97 -20.24 -20.09 23.54
CA GLU A 97 -20.48 -18.64 23.43
C GLU A 97 -21.01 -18.09 24.76
N ALA A 98 -20.47 -16.93 25.16
CA ALA A 98 -20.92 -16.22 26.35
C ALA A 98 -21.62 -14.90 25.97
N PRO A 99 -22.47 -14.34 26.86
CA PRO A 99 -22.98 -12.98 26.70
C PRO A 99 -21.84 -11.96 26.59
N PRO A 100 -22.13 -10.74 26.12
CA PRO A 100 -21.12 -9.67 26.11
C PRO A 100 -20.60 -9.39 27.52
N ILE A 101 -19.28 -9.25 27.63
CA ILE A 101 -18.58 -9.08 28.90
C ILE A 101 -17.76 -7.79 28.84
N LYS A 102 -17.99 -6.89 29.81
CA LYS A 102 -17.15 -5.72 30.04
C LYS A 102 -16.18 -5.99 31.17
N PHE A 103 -14.90 -5.95 30.86
CA PHE A 103 -13.83 -6.17 31.85
C PHE A 103 -13.59 -4.97 32.74
N SER A 104 -12.89 -5.18 33.84
CA SER A 104 -12.43 -4.10 34.72
C SER A 104 -11.50 -3.10 34.02
N SER A 105 -10.81 -3.55 32.97
CA SER A 105 -10.04 -2.67 32.07
C SER A 105 -10.89 -1.70 31.24
N GLY A 106 -12.19 -1.93 31.13
CA GLY A 106 -13.10 -1.24 30.22
C GLY A 106 -13.29 -1.89 28.86
N GLU A 107 -12.41 -2.83 28.47
CA GLU A 107 -12.56 -3.62 27.24
C GLU A 107 -13.88 -4.38 27.25
N ILE A 108 -14.58 -4.42 26.12
CA ILE A 108 -15.81 -5.18 25.94
C ILE A 108 -15.54 -6.31 24.96
N TYR A 109 -16.05 -7.51 25.31
CA TYR A 109 -15.88 -8.69 24.46
C TYR A 109 -17.14 -9.54 24.34
N LYS A 110 -17.45 -10.02 23.10
CA LYS A 110 -18.50 -10.98 22.83
C LYS A 110 -18.00 -12.14 21.92
N GLY A 111 -18.31 -13.46 22.26
CA GLY A 111 -18.21 -14.73 21.50
C GLY A 111 -17.70 -15.97 22.17
N GLN A 112 -16.74 -16.71 21.56
CA GLN A 112 -16.43 -18.07 21.96
C GLN A 112 -15.29 -18.13 22.99
N TRP A 113 -15.45 -19.04 23.91
CA TRP A 113 -14.56 -19.29 25.02
C TRP A 113 -14.21 -20.79 25.09
N ASN A 114 -13.00 -21.10 25.45
CA ASN A 114 -12.61 -22.46 25.76
C ASN A 114 -13.08 -22.81 27.17
N ALA A 115 -13.92 -23.86 27.27
CA ALA A 115 -14.51 -24.32 28.53
C ALA A 115 -13.50 -24.94 29.51
N THR A 116 -12.29 -25.28 29.04
CA THR A 116 -11.28 -25.93 29.89
C THR A 116 -10.44 -24.94 30.64
N ASN A 117 -10.08 -23.81 30.01
CA ASN A 117 -9.15 -22.84 30.56
C ASN A 117 -9.73 -21.42 30.69
N ASN A 118 -11.01 -21.20 30.34
CA ASN A 118 -11.73 -19.94 30.38
C ASN A 118 -11.06 -18.82 29.58
N LYS A 119 -10.36 -19.19 28.50
CA LYS A 119 -9.72 -18.24 27.60
C LYS A 119 -10.52 -18.03 26.33
N ARG A 120 -10.37 -16.85 25.73
CA ARG A 120 -10.88 -16.56 24.40
C ARG A 120 -10.32 -17.56 23.39
N ASN A 121 -11.17 -18.20 22.64
CA ASN A 121 -10.72 -19.18 21.64
C ASN A 121 -11.83 -19.42 20.61
N GLY A 122 -11.51 -19.28 19.38
CA GLY A 122 -12.47 -19.32 18.28
C GLY A 122 -12.74 -17.92 17.72
N PHE A 123 -13.97 -17.61 17.35
CA PHE A 123 -14.28 -16.32 16.69
C PHE A 123 -14.81 -15.22 17.61
N GLY A 124 -14.43 -13.88 17.48
CA GLY A 124 -14.75 -12.82 18.41
C GLY A 124 -14.80 -11.41 17.95
N ILE A 125 -15.58 -10.57 18.69
CA ILE A 125 -15.49 -9.13 18.63
C ILE A 125 -14.99 -8.62 19.99
N SER A 126 -13.91 -7.85 19.99
CA SER A 126 -13.53 -7.00 21.11
C SER A 126 -13.61 -5.52 20.76
N ILE A 127 -13.94 -4.70 21.73
CA ILE A 127 -13.94 -3.25 21.64
C ILE A 127 -12.98 -2.75 22.70
N SER A 128 -12.04 -1.89 22.33
CA SER A 128 -11.08 -1.29 23.26
C SER A 128 -11.78 -0.48 24.37
N ALA A 129 -11.12 -0.30 25.50
CA ALA A 129 -11.67 0.41 26.67
C ALA A 129 -12.07 1.87 26.38
N ASP A 130 -11.38 2.52 25.47
CA ASP A 130 -11.64 3.88 24.99
C ASP A 130 -12.63 3.97 23.84
N HIS A 131 -13.16 2.83 23.39
CA HIS A 131 -14.05 2.67 22.25
C HIS A 131 -13.50 3.23 20.92
N ASN A 132 -12.18 3.30 20.77
CA ASN A 132 -11.55 3.81 19.56
C ASN A 132 -11.26 2.71 18.53
N THR A 133 -11.14 1.45 18.98
CA THR A 133 -10.83 0.33 18.10
C THR A 133 -11.73 -0.88 18.35
N LEU A 134 -12.01 -1.60 17.28
CA LEU A 134 -12.75 -2.85 17.30
C LEU A 134 -11.92 -3.92 16.56
N PHE A 135 -11.79 -5.09 17.16
CA PHE A 135 -11.30 -6.27 16.48
C PHE A 135 -12.42 -7.30 16.33
N LYS A 136 -12.61 -7.83 15.11
CA LYS A 136 -13.56 -8.90 14.78
C LYS A 136 -12.80 -10.01 14.06
N GLY A 137 -12.65 -11.19 14.68
CA GLY A 137 -11.85 -12.23 14.06
C GLY A 137 -11.61 -13.42 14.94
N GLU A 138 -10.58 -14.18 14.60
CA GLU A 138 -10.17 -15.37 15.31
C GLU A 138 -9.44 -15.02 16.60
N TRP A 139 -9.60 -15.87 17.61
CA TRP A 139 -8.95 -15.79 18.91
C TRP A 139 -8.32 -17.14 19.26
N ASN A 140 -7.12 -17.11 19.79
CA ASN A 140 -6.41 -18.27 20.27
C ASN A 140 -5.81 -17.97 21.66
N SER A 141 -6.38 -18.58 22.71
CA SER A 141 -5.87 -18.48 24.09
C SER A 141 -5.65 -17.04 24.56
N ASP A 142 -6.67 -16.18 24.40
CA ASP A 142 -6.69 -14.73 24.68
C ASP A 142 -5.89 -13.84 23.73
N LYS A 143 -5.27 -14.37 22.70
CA LYS A 143 -4.57 -13.59 21.67
C LYS A 143 -5.39 -13.53 20.39
N ILE A 144 -5.18 -12.48 19.59
CA ILE A 144 -5.66 -12.40 18.22
C ILE A 144 -5.13 -13.61 17.44
N GLY A 145 -6.02 -14.28 16.72
CA GLY A 145 -5.71 -15.44 15.87
C GLY A 145 -5.13 -15.04 14.51
N ASP A 146 -5.24 -15.98 13.56
CA ASP A 146 -4.53 -15.84 12.29
C ASP A 146 -5.26 -14.97 11.26
N PHE A 147 -6.56 -14.64 11.47
CA PHE A 147 -7.33 -13.80 10.56
C PHE A 147 -8.36 -12.93 11.28
N GLY A 148 -8.52 -11.68 10.81
CA GLY A 148 -9.49 -10.77 11.41
C GLY A 148 -9.64 -9.45 10.68
N LEU A 149 -10.61 -8.66 11.20
CA LEU A 149 -10.85 -7.28 10.87
C LEU A 149 -10.46 -6.42 12.08
N PHE A 150 -9.50 -5.54 11.92
CA PHE A 150 -9.22 -4.44 12.82
C PHE A 150 -9.86 -3.18 12.25
N LEU A 151 -10.67 -2.48 13.04
CA LEU A 151 -11.41 -1.28 12.62
C LEU A 151 -11.22 -0.17 13.65
N GLU A 152 -10.83 1.01 13.17
CA GLU A 152 -10.79 2.23 13.97
C GLU A 152 -12.13 2.98 13.90
N LYS A 153 -12.44 3.76 14.91
CA LYS A 153 -13.67 4.58 14.97
C LYS A 153 -13.79 5.57 13.82
N ASN A 154 -12.68 6.11 13.32
CA ASN A 154 -12.62 6.99 12.14
C ASN A 154 -12.96 6.27 10.82
N GLY A 155 -13.07 4.93 10.83
CA GLY A 155 -13.39 4.10 9.69
C GLY A 155 -12.19 3.45 9.01
N ASN A 156 -10.95 3.77 9.39
CA ASN A 156 -9.78 3.05 8.92
C ASN A 156 -9.87 1.59 9.32
N TYR A 157 -9.49 0.68 8.42
CA TYR A 157 -9.53 -0.74 8.75
C TYR A 157 -8.39 -1.53 8.10
N TYR A 158 -8.05 -2.64 8.77
CA TYR A 158 -7.30 -3.74 8.18
C TYR A 158 -8.15 -5.00 8.23
N LEU A 159 -8.23 -5.71 7.11
CA LEU A 159 -8.86 -7.01 6.99
C LEU A 159 -7.86 -7.99 6.37
N GLY A 160 -7.42 -8.99 7.13
CA GLY A 160 -6.40 -9.88 6.64
C GLY A 160 -5.83 -10.83 7.68
N GLU A 161 -4.66 -11.37 7.33
CA GLU A 161 -3.92 -12.31 8.17
C GLU A 161 -3.16 -11.58 9.28
N PHE A 162 -3.04 -12.23 10.44
CA PHE A 162 -2.32 -11.73 11.60
C PHE A 162 -1.33 -12.76 12.10
N LYS A 163 -0.22 -12.28 12.65
CA LYS A 163 0.73 -13.08 13.39
C LYS A 163 1.21 -12.31 14.61
N GLU A 164 1.04 -12.90 15.79
CA GLU A 164 1.43 -12.25 17.05
C GLU A 164 0.84 -10.85 17.25
N GLY A 165 -0.41 -10.65 16.78
CA GLY A 165 -1.12 -9.38 16.87
C GLY A 165 -0.73 -8.33 15.83
N LYS A 166 0.15 -8.66 14.89
CA LYS A 166 0.58 -7.78 13.79
C LYS A 166 -0.04 -8.20 12.45
N PHE A 167 -0.19 -7.24 11.55
CA PHE A 167 -0.56 -7.52 10.16
C PHE A 167 0.55 -8.34 9.50
N GLU A 168 0.17 -9.46 8.92
CA GLU A 168 1.07 -10.41 8.28
C GLU A 168 0.36 -11.04 7.07
N GLY A 169 1.09 -11.67 6.14
CA GLY A 169 0.51 -12.36 5.01
C GLY A 169 -0.37 -11.47 4.15
N LYS A 170 -1.52 -11.97 3.68
CA LYS A 170 -2.40 -11.23 2.79
C LYS A 170 -3.44 -10.41 3.54
N GLY A 171 -3.61 -9.15 3.11
CA GLY A 171 -4.59 -8.27 3.71
C GLY A 171 -4.99 -7.10 2.84
N GLU A 172 -5.99 -6.37 3.32
CA GLU A 172 -6.47 -5.11 2.76
C GLU A 172 -6.49 -4.07 3.89
N LEU A 173 -5.80 -2.95 3.66
CA LEU A 173 -5.72 -1.80 4.55
C LEU A 173 -6.36 -0.60 3.87
N GLU A 174 -7.36 0.02 4.49
CA GLU A 174 -7.94 1.27 4.03
C GLU A 174 -7.74 2.37 5.07
N ILE A 175 -7.14 3.46 4.63
CA ILE A 175 -7.10 4.74 5.33
C ILE A 175 -8.12 5.65 4.65
N VAL A 176 -9.23 5.89 5.30
CA VAL A 176 -10.42 6.54 4.72
C VAL A 176 -10.06 7.90 4.10
N GLY A 177 -10.37 8.05 2.82
CA GLY A 177 -10.12 9.27 2.06
C GLY A 177 -8.66 9.49 1.65
N ILE A 178 -7.73 8.64 2.09
CA ILE A 178 -6.30 8.75 1.78
C ILE A 178 -5.87 7.64 0.81
N SER A 179 -6.02 6.37 1.21
CA SER A 179 -5.53 5.26 0.37
C SER A 179 -6.17 3.92 0.72
N ARG A 180 -6.12 3.00 -0.25
CA ARG A 180 -6.44 1.58 -0.07
C ARG A 180 -5.29 0.73 -0.59
N TYR A 181 -4.71 -0.08 0.28
CA TYR A 181 -3.70 -1.07 -0.10
C TYR A 181 -4.27 -2.48 -0.01
N LYS A 182 -3.96 -3.31 -0.99
CA LYS A 182 -4.28 -4.73 -1.01
C LYS A 182 -3.08 -5.54 -1.45
N GLY A 183 -2.58 -6.41 -0.58
CA GLY A 183 -1.35 -7.14 -0.87
C GLY A 183 -0.81 -7.91 0.31
N GLU A 184 0.50 -8.11 0.28
CA GLU A 184 1.23 -8.83 1.32
C GLU A 184 1.75 -7.87 2.39
N PHE A 185 1.73 -8.33 3.64
CA PHE A 185 2.18 -7.59 4.82
C PHE A 185 3.21 -8.40 5.59
N LYS A 186 4.09 -7.68 6.27
CA LYS A 186 5.04 -8.22 7.23
C LYS A 186 5.29 -7.21 8.33
N ASN A 187 5.04 -7.63 9.59
CA ASN A 187 5.21 -6.76 10.76
C ASN A 187 4.51 -5.40 10.59
N ASP A 188 3.22 -5.39 10.24
CA ASP A 188 2.35 -4.20 10.07
C ASP A 188 2.63 -3.35 8.81
N LEU A 189 3.61 -3.71 7.99
CA LEU A 189 3.99 -2.95 6.80
C LEU A 189 3.73 -3.74 5.51
N PRO A 190 3.35 -3.07 4.40
CA PRO A 190 3.40 -3.65 3.06
C PRO A 190 4.77 -4.27 2.77
N ASP A 191 4.79 -5.57 2.41
CA ASP A 191 6.03 -6.31 2.12
C ASP A 191 5.71 -7.51 1.23
N GLY A 192 6.27 -7.58 0.03
CA GLY A 192 5.91 -8.54 -1.01
C GLY A 192 5.17 -7.90 -2.17
N LYS A 193 4.15 -8.57 -2.72
CA LYS A 193 3.34 -8.06 -3.84
C LYS A 193 2.10 -7.31 -3.35
N GLY A 194 1.86 -6.13 -3.91
CA GLY A 194 0.67 -5.37 -3.54
C GLY A 194 0.26 -4.30 -4.53
N ASN A 195 -0.97 -3.82 -4.34
CA ASN A 195 -1.59 -2.75 -5.09
C ASN A 195 -2.08 -1.67 -4.12
N ILE A 196 -1.78 -0.41 -4.39
CA ILE A 196 -2.32 0.73 -3.68
C ILE A 196 -3.08 1.63 -4.63
N GLU A 197 -4.24 2.10 -4.20
CA GLU A 197 -4.96 3.26 -4.73
C GLU A 197 -4.71 4.41 -3.74
N ASP A 198 -4.02 5.45 -4.17
CA ASP A 198 -3.78 6.67 -3.38
C ASP A 198 -4.76 7.74 -3.85
N PHE A 199 -5.75 8.03 -3.03
CA PHE A 199 -6.84 8.97 -3.37
C PHE A 199 -6.40 10.42 -3.18
N GLU A 200 -5.44 10.68 -2.28
CA GLU A 200 -4.93 12.01 -2.00
C GLU A 200 -4.02 12.51 -3.12
N ASN A 201 -3.13 11.64 -3.60
CA ASN A 201 -2.18 11.97 -4.67
C ASN A 201 -2.63 11.48 -6.05
N GLU A 202 -3.84 10.92 -6.14
CA GLU A 202 -4.51 10.51 -7.38
C GLU A 202 -3.66 9.57 -8.25
N TYR A 203 -3.12 8.49 -7.66
CA TYR A 203 -2.41 7.45 -8.40
C TYR A 203 -2.78 6.05 -7.94
N GLU A 204 -2.51 5.08 -8.83
CA GLU A 204 -2.48 3.66 -8.51
C GLU A 204 -1.05 3.12 -8.70
N PHE A 205 -0.60 2.27 -7.77
CA PHE A 205 0.64 1.54 -7.94
C PHE A 205 0.40 0.05 -7.73
N LYS A 206 0.95 -0.78 -8.61
CA LYS A 206 0.96 -2.24 -8.52
C LYS A 206 2.36 -2.77 -8.71
N GLY A 207 2.90 -3.46 -7.71
CA GLY A 207 4.28 -3.94 -7.80
C GLY A 207 4.80 -4.54 -6.51
N ASP A 208 6.13 -4.48 -6.40
CA ASP A 208 6.89 -5.01 -5.29
C ASP A 208 7.02 -3.98 -4.17
N TRP A 209 6.94 -4.48 -2.94
CA TRP A 209 7.04 -3.71 -1.71
C TRP A 209 8.06 -4.32 -0.77
N GLU A 210 8.77 -3.49 -0.04
CA GLU A 210 9.69 -3.88 1.02
C GLU A 210 9.60 -2.87 2.16
N ALA A 211 9.28 -3.35 3.36
CA ALA A 211 9.16 -2.53 4.58
C ALA A 211 8.36 -1.23 4.39
N GLY A 212 7.18 -1.33 3.74
CA GLY A 212 6.25 -0.22 3.50
C GLY A 212 6.60 0.69 2.33
N LYS A 213 7.64 0.38 1.54
CA LYS A 213 8.09 1.19 0.39
C LYS A 213 8.00 0.42 -0.91
N LYS A 214 7.72 1.13 -2.01
CA LYS A 214 7.85 0.58 -3.36
C LYS A 214 9.31 0.20 -3.60
N ASN A 215 9.59 -1.09 -3.87
CA ASN A 215 10.95 -1.60 -4.04
C ASN A 215 10.93 -2.83 -4.97
N GLY A 216 11.72 -2.83 -6.04
CA GLY A 216 11.62 -3.84 -7.08
C GLY A 216 10.84 -3.37 -8.28
N ARG A 217 10.07 -4.23 -8.94
CA ARG A 217 9.34 -3.87 -10.18
C ARG A 217 7.90 -3.46 -9.91
N GLY A 218 7.44 -2.47 -10.67
CA GLY A 218 6.06 -2.03 -10.55
C GLY A 218 5.58 -1.14 -11.69
N ILE A 219 4.29 -0.86 -11.62
CA ILE A 219 3.56 0.05 -12.50
C ILE A 219 2.93 1.11 -11.62
N LEU A 220 3.19 2.37 -11.92
CA LEU A 220 2.56 3.53 -11.31
C LEU A 220 1.78 4.28 -12.39
N GLU A 221 0.49 4.46 -12.17
CA GLU A 221 -0.40 5.20 -13.07
C GLU A 221 -1.08 6.34 -12.33
N PHE A 222 -0.94 7.57 -12.85
CA PHE A 222 -1.58 8.76 -12.34
C PHE A 222 -2.97 8.96 -12.97
N SER A 223 -3.85 9.68 -12.31
CA SER A 223 -5.19 10.04 -12.80
C SER A 223 -5.13 10.76 -14.16
N ASP A 224 -4.06 11.53 -14.42
CA ASP A 224 -3.83 12.20 -15.69
C ASP A 224 -3.38 11.27 -16.84
N LYS A 225 -3.31 9.95 -16.58
CA LYS A 225 -2.86 8.90 -17.50
C LYS A 225 -1.36 8.90 -17.80
N THR A 226 -0.57 9.67 -17.06
CA THR A 226 0.89 9.46 -17.03
C THR A 226 1.16 8.13 -16.33
N ARG A 227 2.00 7.27 -16.95
CA ARG A 227 2.29 5.93 -16.45
C ARG A 227 3.79 5.66 -16.48
N TYR A 228 4.31 5.20 -15.34
CA TYR A 228 5.65 4.60 -15.26
C TYR A 228 5.54 3.09 -15.12
N GLU A 229 6.41 2.37 -15.80
CA GLU A 229 6.59 0.92 -15.68
C GLU A 229 8.09 0.63 -15.62
N GLY A 230 8.57 0.09 -14.50
CA GLY A 230 10.00 -0.09 -14.32
C GLY A 230 10.38 -0.50 -12.90
N GLU A 231 11.62 -0.24 -12.57
CA GLU A 231 12.23 -0.58 -11.29
C GLU A 231 12.11 0.58 -10.29
N PHE A 232 11.91 0.23 -9.01
CA PHE A 232 11.78 1.14 -7.89
C PHE A 232 12.81 0.78 -6.81
N LYS A 233 13.26 1.79 -6.09
CA LYS A 233 14.07 1.65 -4.89
C LYS A 233 13.69 2.72 -3.88
N ASN A 234 13.19 2.30 -2.71
CA ASN A 234 12.74 3.21 -1.65
C ASN A 234 11.79 4.30 -2.18
N ASP A 235 10.71 3.91 -2.89
CA ASP A 235 9.67 4.75 -3.52
C ASP A 235 10.11 5.53 -4.76
N LEU A 236 11.40 5.59 -5.10
CA LEU A 236 11.93 6.32 -6.24
C LEU A 236 12.10 5.41 -7.46
N TYR A 237 11.96 5.97 -8.66
CA TYR A 237 12.37 5.29 -9.89
C TYR A 237 13.88 5.03 -9.85
N ASP A 238 14.30 3.78 -10.02
CA ASP A 238 15.72 3.41 -9.94
C ASP A 238 15.96 2.15 -10.76
N GLY A 239 16.88 2.18 -11.71
CA GLY A 239 17.10 1.12 -12.68
C GLY A 239 16.46 1.42 -14.02
N ILE A 240 15.98 0.40 -14.73
CA ILE A 240 15.40 0.55 -16.07
C ILE A 240 13.88 0.75 -15.98
N GLY A 241 13.38 1.72 -16.75
CA GLY A 241 11.95 2.00 -16.79
C GLY A 241 11.47 2.73 -18.03
N ILE A 242 10.15 2.79 -18.15
CA ILE A 242 9.44 3.45 -19.24
C ILE A 242 8.43 4.42 -18.63
N ILE A 243 8.48 5.69 -19.04
CA ILE A 243 7.40 6.65 -18.79
C ILE A 243 6.62 6.88 -20.07
N LYS A 244 5.30 6.79 -19.98
CA LYS A 244 4.35 7.28 -20.98
C LYS A 244 3.62 8.48 -20.42
N PHE A 245 3.80 9.64 -21.02
CA PHE A 245 3.16 10.87 -20.60
C PHE A 245 1.76 11.01 -21.21
N LYS A 246 0.88 11.76 -20.54
CA LYS A 246 -0.51 11.99 -21.00
C LYS A 246 -0.60 12.63 -22.40
N ASN A 247 0.43 13.39 -22.81
CA ASN A 247 0.50 14.03 -24.13
C ASN A 247 1.00 13.08 -25.24
N GLY A 248 1.26 11.80 -24.94
CA GLY A 248 1.76 10.81 -25.87
C GLY A 248 3.28 10.73 -25.99
N ASP A 249 4.04 11.59 -25.32
CA ASP A 249 5.49 11.45 -25.23
C ASP A 249 5.86 10.17 -24.49
N LYS A 250 7.03 9.60 -24.81
CA LYS A 250 7.55 8.39 -24.15
C LYS A 250 9.02 8.56 -23.81
N TYR A 251 9.41 8.18 -22.61
CA TYR A 251 10.82 7.95 -22.26
C TYR A 251 11.03 6.46 -21.94
N GLU A 252 12.16 5.93 -22.35
CA GLU A 252 12.61 4.56 -22.04
C GLU A 252 14.12 4.60 -21.77
N GLY A 253 14.55 4.20 -20.58
CA GLY A 253 15.97 4.27 -20.22
C GLY A 253 16.23 4.11 -18.73
N GLU A 254 17.40 4.61 -18.34
CA GLU A 254 17.92 4.48 -16.98
C GLU A 254 17.40 5.60 -16.05
N PHE A 255 17.14 5.21 -14.81
CA PHE A 255 16.77 6.09 -13.70
C PHE A 255 17.73 5.84 -12.52
N VAL A 256 18.08 6.89 -11.82
CA VAL A 256 18.86 6.85 -10.60
C VAL A 256 18.26 7.82 -9.59
N GLY A 257 17.74 7.30 -8.48
CA GLY A 257 17.17 8.11 -7.42
C GLY A 257 16.05 9.06 -7.88
N GLY A 258 15.17 8.60 -8.78
CA GLY A 258 14.08 9.38 -9.38
C GLY A 258 14.44 10.20 -10.61
N ASN A 259 15.73 10.36 -10.92
CA ASN A 259 16.19 11.18 -12.04
C ASN A 259 16.49 10.32 -13.28
N ILE A 260 16.20 10.87 -14.45
CA ILE A 260 16.67 10.32 -15.73
C ILE A 260 18.19 10.53 -15.81
N LYS A 261 18.95 9.42 -15.86
CA LYS A 261 20.41 9.43 -15.89
C LYS A 261 20.93 8.21 -16.63
N GLY A 262 22.07 8.33 -17.35
CA GLY A 262 22.62 7.23 -18.13
C GLY A 262 22.06 7.18 -19.55
N LYS A 263 21.83 6.01 -20.09
CA LYS A 263 21.32 5.83 -21.45
C LYS A 263 19.80 5.87 -21.48
N GLY A 264 19.26 6.59 -22.48
CA GLY A 264 17.82 6.64 -22.65
C GLY A 264 17.38 7.11 -24.01
N LYS A 265 16.11 6.78 -24.33
CA LYS A 265 15.42 7.14 -25.56
C LYS A 265 14.16 7.93 -25.22
N PHE A 266 14.05 9.12 -25.75
CA PHE A 266 12.84 9.95 -25.67
C PHE A 266 12.19 10.05 -27.04
N ILE A 267 10.90 9.79 -27.09
CA ILE A 267 10.08 9.88 -28.29
C ILE A 267 8.98 10.91 -28.00
N TRP A 268 8.96 11.98 -28.78
CA TRP A 268 7.90 12.99 -28.71
C TRP A 268 6.67 12.52 -29.51
N ASN A 269 5.50 12.99 -29.14
CA ASN A 269 4.24 12.67 -29.81
C ASN A 269 4.19 13.18 -31.27
N ASP A 270 5.06 14.13 -31.63
CA ASP A 270 5.21 14.64 -33.00
C ASP A 270 6.19 13.79 -33.86
N GLY A 271 6.66 12.66 -33.32
CA GLY A 271 7.55 11.71 -33.98
C GLY A 271 9.04 12.01 -33.88
N LYS A 272 9.44 13.16 -33.35
CA LYS A 272 10.85 13.40 -33.01
C LYS A 272 11.33 12.40 -31.97
N ARG A 273 12.63 12.09 -31.99
CA ARG A 273 13.23 11.20 -30.98
C ARG A 273 14.66 11.60 -30.66
N TYR A 274 15.06 11.30 -29.44
CA TYR A 274 16.44 11.37 -28.99
C TYR A 274 16.84 10.01 -28.44
N ASP A 275 18.06 9.58 -28.74
CA ASP A 275 18.66 8.35 -28.26
C ASP A 275 20.10 8.68 -27.84
N GLY A 276 20.42 8.58 -26.56
CA GLY A 276 21.74 9.00 -26.07
C GLY A 276 21.83 9.13 -24.56
N ASP A 277 22.86 9.88 -24.15
CA ASP A 277 23.20 10.09 -22.76
C ASP A 277 22.34 11.17 -22.11
N TYR A 278 21.99 10.91 -20.86
CA TYR A 278 21.26 11.82 -19.98
C TYR A 278 22.02 12.03 -18.66
N GLU A 279 21.95 13.24 -18.15
CA GLU A 279 22.35 13.62 -16.79
C GLU A 279 21.28 14.57 -16.24
N ASP A 280 20.64 14.20 -15.12
CA ASP A 280 19.61 14.96 -14.43
C ASP A 280 18.54 15.53 -15.38
N PHE A 281 17.83 14.65 -16.10
CA PHE A 281 16.78 14.95 -17.10
C PHE A 281 17.27 15.73 -18.34
N MET A 282 18.55 16.01 -18.47
CA MET A 282 19.09 16.77 -19.60
C MET A 282 19.88 15.84 -20.53
N LYS A 283 19.74 16.07 -21.86
CA LYS A 283 20.65 15.47 -22.83
C LYS A 283 22.05 15.97 -22.55
N ASN A 284 22.97 15.06 -22.21
CA ASN A 284 24.33 15.41 -21.81
C ASN A 284 25.26 14.24 -22.15
N GLY A 285 26.36 14.46 -22.85
CA GLY A 285 27.21 13.39 -23.37
C GLY A 285 27.02 13.17 -24.85
N PHE A 286 26.91 11.94 -25.33
CA PHE A 286 26.77 11.61 -26.75
C PHE A 286 25.36 11.13 -27.06
N GLY A 287 24.80 11.55 -28.21
CA GLY A 287 23.46 11.09 -28.61
C GLY A 287 23.03 11.53 -30.00
N LYS A 288 21.95 10.88 -30.46
CA LYS A 288 21.32 11.13 -31.75
C LYS A 288 19.95 11.79 -31.54
N PHE A 289 19.72 12.89 -32.21
CA PHE A 289 18.41 13.55 -32.23
C PHE A 289 17.85 13.55 -33.65
N TYR A 290 16.70 12.93 -33.82
CA TYR A 290 15.99 12.84 -35.08
C TYR A 290 14.87 13.88 -35.11
N TRP A 291 14.90 14.81 -36.06
CA TRP A 291 13.77 15.69 -36.39
C TRP A 291 12.70 14.94 -37.19
N ASN A 292 13.16 14.01 -38.06
CA ASN A 292 12.39 13.03 -38.80
C ASN A 292 13.38 11.94 -39.30
N ASP A 293 12.90 10.92 -40.05
CA ASP A 293 13.74 9.82 -40.48
C ASP A 293 14.87 10.22 -41.44
N ASN A 294 14.69 11.32 -42.15
CA ASN A 294 15.65 11.82 -43.15
C ASN A 294 16.61 12.88 -42.60
N LYS A 295 16.37 13.37 -41.37
CA LYS A 295 17.20 14.42 -40.78
C LYS A 295 17.45 14.14 -39.30
N TYR A 296 18.72 14.00 -38.96
CA TYR A 296 19.14 13.83 -37.57
C TYR A 296 20.49 14.45 -37.30
N TYR A 297 20.76 14.71 -36.02
CA TYR A 297 22.05 15.10 -35.50
C TYR A 297 22.65 13.96 -34.70
N GLU A 298 23.91 13.67 -34.89
CA GLU A 298 24.68 12.74 -34.09
C GLU A 298 25.93 13.46 -33.54
N GLY A 299 26.11 13.48 -32.22
CA GLY A 299 27.24 14.18 -31.62
C GLY A 299 27.08 14.44 -30.16
N GLN A 300 27.90 15.38 -29.69
CA GLN A 300 27.98 15.76 -28.29
C GLN A 300 26.84 16.70 -27.88
N TRP A 301 26.36 16.54 -26.66
CA TRP A 301 25.31 17.33 -26.02
C TRP A 301 25.79 17.90 -24.69
N LEU A 302 25.34 19.09 -24.35
CA LEU A 302 25.55 19.73 -23.05
C LEU A 302 24.27 20.48 -22.68
N ASN A 303 23.63 20.09 -21.55
CA ASN A 303 22.43 20.75 -21.02
C ASN A 303 21.35 20.93 -22.10
N ASN A 304 20.93 19.85 -22.76
CA ASN A 304 19.91 19.79 -23.82
C ASN A 304 20.30 20.48 -25.13
N LYS A 305 21.52 20.98 -25.28
CA LYS A 305 21.98 21.69 -26.50
C LYS A 305 23.11 20.93 -27.18
N GLN A 306 23.11 20.93 -28.53
CA GLN A 306 24.22 20.44 -29.30
C GLN A 306 25.49 21.19 -28.92
N HIS A 307 26.57 20.45 -28.62
CA HIS A 307 27.84 20.99 -28.18
C HIS A 307 29.00 20.14 -28.70
N GLY A 308 30.22 20.71 -28.79
CA GLY A 308 31.38 19.96 -29.24
C GLY A 308 31.27 19.47 -30.69
N LYS A 309 31.87 18.32 -30.96
CA LYS A 309 31.86 17.73 -32.31
C LYS A 309 30.54 17.03 -32.59
N GLY A 310 30.05 17.14 -33.82
CA GLY A 310 28.85 16.46 -34.26
C GLY A 310 28.61 16.54 -35.78
N ILE A 311 27.68 15.73 -36.24
CA ILE A 311 27.33 15.58 -37.66
C ILE A 311 25.83 15.79 -37.79
N ILE A 312 25.43 16.61 -38.73
CA ILE A 312 24.04 16.70 -39.19
C ILE A 312 23.92 15.83 -40.46
N HIS A 313 23.04 14.87 -40.41
CA HIS A 313 22.64 14.06 -41.55
C HIS A 313 21.33 14.62 -42.12
N TYR A 314 21.29 14.81 -43.43
CA TYR A 314 20.10 15.22 -44.14
C TYR A 314 20.00 14.50 -45.46
N ASN A 315 19.04 13.59 -45.61
CA ASN A 315 18.96 12.57 -46.69
C ASN A 315 20.27 11.78 -46.73
N GLU A 316 21.00 11.81 -47.85
CA GLU A 316 22.30 11.14 -48.05
C GLU A 316 23.52 12.07 -47.78
N GLU A 317 23.26 13.32 -47.41
CA GLU A 317 24.30 14.33 -47.17
C GLU A 317 24.68 14.37 -45.68
N GLU A 318 25.98 14.57 -45.43
CA GLU A 318 26.53 14.75 -44.06
C GLU A 318 27.23 16.09 -43.95
N LYS A 319 26.93 16.81 -42.89
CA LYS A 319 27.62 18.05 -42.53
C LYS A 319 28.28 17.95 -41.17
N ASN A 320 29.59 17.82 -41.19
CA ASN A 320 30.39 17.81 -39.97
C ASN A 320 30.54 19.25 -39.42
N GLY A 321 30.58 19.38 -38.09
CA GLY A 321 30.78 20.65 -37.48
C GLY A 321 31.16 20.62 -36.01
N THR A 322 31.59 21.80 -35.52
CA THR A 322 31.74 22.07 -34.09
C THR A 322 30.58 22.94 -33.64
N PHE A 323 29.93 22.55 -32.58
CA PHE A 323 28.72 23.19 -32.06
C PHE A 323 29.02 23.84 -30.71
N ARG A 324 28.38 24.98 -30.45
CA ARG A 324 28.39 25.65 -29.15
C ARG A 324 26.98 26.10 -28.79
N PHE A 325 26.40 25.48 -27.74
CA PHE A 325 25.06 25.78 -27.27
C PHE A 325 23.98 25.79 -28.37
N GLY A 326 24.00 24.81 -29.26
CA GLY A 326 23.04 24.64 -30.35
C GLY A 326 23.35 25.38 -31.64
N LYS A 327 24.45 26.11 -31.71
CA LYS A 327 24.90 26.85 -32.91
C LYS A 327 26.16 26.22 -33.49
N ILE A 328 26.24 26.07 -34.81
CA ILE A 328 27.47 25.66 -35.51
C ILE A 328 28.43 26.85 -35.51
N ILE A 329 29.66 26.65 -35.02
CA ILE A 329 30.71 27.68 -34.95
C ILE A 329 31.84 27.40 -35.92
N LYS A 330 31.99 26.14 -36.40
CA LYS A 330 32.92 25.76 -37.44
C LYS A 330 32.32 24.57 -38.20
N GLY A 331 32.12 24.68 -39.50
CA GLY A 331 31.70 23.58 -40.37
C GLY A 331 32.77 23.30 -41.44
N ASN A 332 32.91 22.03 -41.78
CA ASN A 332 33.68 21.59 -42.96
C ASN A 332 32.72 21.10 -44.00
#